data_fc358c5f09865d683c7c06b01094cc90
#
_entry.id   fc358c5f09865d683c7c06b01094cc90
#
_cell.length_a   1.000
_cell.length_b   1.000
_cell.length_c   1.000
_cell.angle_alpha   90.00
_cell.angle_beta   90.00
_cell.angle_gamma   90.00
#
_symmetry.space_group_name_H-M   'P 1'
#
loop_
_entity.id
_entity.type
_entity.pdbx_description
1 polymer ?
#
loop_
_entity_poly.entity_id
_entity_poly.type
_entity_poly.pdbx_seq_one_letter_code
_entity_poly.pdbx_strand_id
1 'polypeptide(L)'
;MNPSDAAKKIVIVEDNADLSEIYKTRLELLGYTCVIGYNGITGLYFIQKEMPDLVLLDLMIPDISGEQVIQTMRASTWGKNIKVLVISNLNEADAPPSLRSLGIEDYVVKMNMQNDQIDQLVNGILRPTVQPNPNQPQPQA
;
A
#
# COMPACT_ATOMS: atom_id res chain seq x y z
N MET A 1 -8.00 25.06 3.58
CA MET A 1 -7.90 23.61 3.83
C MET A 1 -6.88 23.34 4.93
N ASN A 2 -7.26 22.54 5.91
CA ASN A 2 -6.35 22.16 6.98
C ASN A 2 -5.25 21.24 6.39
N PRO A 3 -3.98 21.37 6.78
CA PRO A 3 -2.94 20.44 6.32
C PRO A 3 -3.28 18.97 6.51
N SER A 4 -4.03 18.62 7.57
CA SER A 4 -4.47 17.24 7.80
C SER A 4 -5.46 16.74 6.75
N ASP A 5 -6.07 17.63 5.96
CA ASP A 5 -7.02 17.28 4.91
C ASP A 5 -6.35 17.17 3.53
N ALA A 6 -5.04 17.37 3.45
CA ALA A 6 -4.32 17.21 2.21
C ALA A 6 -4.42 15.76 1.72
N ALA A 7 -4.52 15.57 0.41
CA ALA A 7 -4.62 14.24 -0.18
C ALA A 7 -3.40 13.41 0.18
N LYS A 8 -3.62 12.19 0.66
CA LYS A 8 -2.55 11.22 0.90
C LYS A 8 -2.07 10.66 -0.42
N LYS A 9 -0.79 10.37 -0.50
CA LYS A 9 -0.14 9.83 -1.70
C LYS A 9 0.10 8.34 -1.56
N ILE A 10 -0.18 7.62 -2.65
CA ILE A 10 0.04 6.18 -2.73
C ILE A 10 0.86 5.88 -3.98
N VAL A 11 1.92 5.09 -3.84
CA VAL A 11 2.63 4.52 -4.98
C VAL A 11 2.18 3.06 -5.10
N ILE A 12 1.71 2.69 -6.29
CA ILE A 12 1.28 1.33 -6.61
C ILE A 12 2.38 0.69 -7.45
N VAL A 13 2.96 -0.41 -6.97
CA VAL A 13 3.98 -1.16 -7.70
C VAL A 13 3.37 -2.48 -8.12
N GLU A 14 2.94 -2.55 -9.38
CA GLU A 14 2.19 -3.65 -9.95
C GLU A 14 2.43 -3.68 -11.46
N ASP A 15 2.85 -4.83 -11.99
CA ASP A 15 3.17 -4.94 -13.41
C ASP A 15 1.95 -5.20 -14.31
N ASN A 16 0.83 -5.65 -13.75
CA ASN A 16 -0.40 -5.81 -14.51
C ASN A 16 -1.05 -4.43 -14.69
N ALA A 17 -1.03 -3.93 -15.93
CA ALA A 17 -1.49 -2.58 -16.22
C ALA A 17 -2.98 -2.41 -15.90
N ASP A 18 -3.81 -3.39 -16.24
CA ASP A 18 -5.24 -3.30 -16.01
C ASP A 18 -5.55 -3.26 -14.51
N LEU A 19 -4.89 -4.13 -13.75
CA LEU A 19 -5.12 -4.21 -12.30
C LEU A 19 -4.63 -2.95 -11.59
N SER A 20 -3.47 -2.44 -11.97
CA SER A 20 -2.94 -1.22 -11.36
C SER A 20 -3.82 -0.01 -11.64
N GLU A 21 -4.41 0.07 -12.84
CA GLU A 21 -5.35 1.14 -13.17
C GLU A 21 -6.65 1.01 -12.37
N ILE A 22 -7.12 -0.21 -12.15
CA ILE A 22 -8.29 -0.44 -11.30
C ILE A 22 -8.02 0.07 -9.88
N TYR A 23 -6.89 -0.29 -9.30
CA TYR A 23 -6.52 0.18 -7.97
C TYR A 23 -6.44 1.71 -7.92
N LYS A 24 -5.76 2.30 -8.90
CA LYS A 24 -5.61 3.75 -8.98
C LYS A 24 -6.96 4.44 -9.06
N THR A 25 -7.83 3.99 -9.96
CA THR A 25 -9.15 4.59 -10.13
C THR A 25 -9.96 4.54 -8.83
N ARG A 26 -9.98 3.36 -8.18
CA ARG A 26 -10.73 3.20 -6.95
C ARG A 26 -10.21 4.11 -5.84
N LEU A 27 -8.90 4.16 -5.68
CA LEU A 27 -8.28 4.94 -4.61
C LEU A 27 -8.38 6.44 -4.88
N GLU A 28 -8.29 6.86 -6.13
CA GLU A 28 -8.49 8.28 -6.48
C GLU A 28 -9.92 8.73 -6.24
N LEU A 29 -10.90 7.84 -6.43
CA LEU A 29 -12.29 8.14 -6.08
C LEU A 29 -12.47 8.38 -4.58
N LEU A 30 -11.61 7.81 -3.75
CA LEU A 30 -11.62 8.03 -2.30
C LEU A 30 -10.85 9.28 -1.87
N GLY A 31 -10.23 9.98 -2.82
CA GLY A 31 -9.50 11.21 -2.55
C GLY A 31 -8.00 11.06 -2.43
N TYR A 32 -7.45 9.87 -2.69
CA TYR A 32 -6.00 9.65 -2.67
C TYR A 32 -5.38 10.08 -4.00
N THR A 33 -4.09 10.40 -3.98
CA THR A 33 -3.30 10.65 -5.18
C THR A 33 -2.43 9.41 -5.42
N CYS A 34 -2.47 8.85 -6.63
CA CYS A 34 -1.80 7.59 -6.92
C CYS A 34 -0.84 7.71 -8.10
N VAL A 35 0.33 7.08 -7.98
CA VAL A 35 1.33 6.95 -9.05
C VAL A 35 1.62 5.46 -9.19
N ILE A 36 1.73 4.98 -10.43
CA ILE A 36 1.97 3.56 -10.72
C ILE A 36 3.40 3.36 -11.22
N GLY A 37 4.11 2.39 -10.61
CA GLY A 37 5.34 1.84 -11.14
C GLY A 37 5.08 0.41 -11.61
N TYR A 38 5.45 0.10 -12.85
CA TYR A 38 5.14 -1.20 -13.47
C TYR A 38 6.22 -2.24 -13.25
N ASN A 39 7.29 -1.89 -12.55
CA ASN A 39 8.37 -2.80 -12.18
C ASN A 39 9.05 -2.29 -10.91
N GLY A 40 9.97 -3.09 -10.37
CA GLY A 40 10.58 -2.76 -9.08
C GLY A 40 11.46 -1.54 -9.11
N ILE A 41 12.28 -1.38 -10.15
CA ILE A 41 13.19 -0.23 -10.27
C ILE A 41 12.42 1.06 -10.43
N THR A 42 11.44 1.08 -11.33
CA THR A 42 10.56 2.25 -11.51
C THR A 42 9.76 2.54 -10.25
N GLY A 43 9.28 1.47 -9.58
CA GLY A 43 8.58 1.61 -8.32
C GLY A 43 9.43 2.30 -7.27
N LEU A 44 10.68 1.86 -7.09
CA LEU A 44 11.61 2.51 -6.15
C LEU A 44 11.86 3.97 -6.50
N TYR A 45 12.02 4.27 -7.78
CA TYR A 45 12.21 5.65 -8.23
C TYR A 45 11.03 6.53 -7.79
N PHE A 46 9.80 6.06 -8.03
CA PHE A 46 8.62 6.84 -7.64
C PHE A 46 8.45 6.92 -6.12
N ILE A 47 8.77 5.84 -5.39
CA ILE A 47 8.69 5.88 -3.93
C ILE A 47 9.62 6.95 -3.38
N GLN A 48 10.85 7.00 -3.86
CA GLN A 48 11.81 8.00 -3.41
C GLN A 48 11.41 9.41 -3.83
N LYS A 49 10.93 9.56 -5.06
CA LYS A 49 10.56 10.88 -5.60
C LYS A 49 9.30 11.43 -4.91
N GLU A 50 8.28 10.59 -4.78
CA GLU A 50 6.97 11.02 -4.30
C GLU A 50 6.86 11.03 -2.78
N MET A 51 7.69 10.28 -2.08
CA MET A 51 7.62 10.12 -0.63
C MET A 51 6.18 9.83 -0.18
N PRO A 52 5.60 8.70 -0.64
CA PRO A 52 4.18 8.43 -0.41
C PRO A 52 3.88 8.11 1.04
N ASP A 53 2.60 8.21 1.39
CA ASP A 53 2.11 7.77 2.69
C ASP A 53 1.96 6.26 2.75
N LEU A 54 1.80 5.61 1.59
CA LEU A 54 1.63 4.16 1.50
C LEU A 54 2.15 3.66 0.16
N VAL A 55 2.77 2.48 0.17
CA VAL A 55 3.13 1.74 -1.03
C VAL A 55 2.26 0.49 -1.09
N LEU A 56 1.53 0.30 -2.19
CA LEU A 56 0.89 -0.97 -2.52
C LEU A 56 1.88 -1.74 -3.37
N LEU A 57 2.28 -2.93 -2.93
CA LEU A 57 3.40 -3.62 -3.55
C LEU A 57 3.07 -5.08 -3.82
N ASP A 58 3.23 -5.48 -5.08
CA ASP A 58 3.24 -6.89 -5.44
C ASP A 58 4.66 -7.43 -5.26
N LEU A 59 4.77 -8.63 -4.70
CA LEU A 59 6.08 -9.27 -4.53
C LEU A 59 6.63 -9.81 -5.85
N MET A 60 5.74 -10.19 -6.77
CA MET A 60 6.12 -10.86 -8.02
C MET A 60 6.08 -9.86 -9.17
N ILE A 61 7.10 -9.01 -9.25
CA ILE A 61 7.22 -7.97 -10.26
C ILE A 61 8.53 -8.16 -11.04
N PRO A 62 8.62 -7.59 -12.27
CA PRO A 62 9.84 -7.72 -13.08
C PRO A 62 11.00 -6.93 -12.47
N ASP A 63 12.21 -7.26 -12.94
CA ASP A 63 13.53 -6.73 -12.63
C ASP A 63 14.01 -7.07 -11.22
N ILE A 64 13.51 -6.39 -10.18
CA ILE A 64 13.82 -6.76 -8.80
C ILE A 64 12.53 -7.18 -8.10
N SER A 65 12.64 -8.06 -7.12
CA SER A 65 11.47 -8.56 -6.40
C SER A 65 10.88 -7.49 -5.47
N GLY A 66 9.62 -7.66 -5.10
CA GLY A 66 9.00 -6.79 -4.10
C GLY A 66 9.74 -6.82 -2.77
N GLU A 67 10.29 -7.99 -2.38
CA GLU A 67 11.11 -8.07 -1.18
C GLU A 67 12.32 -7.13 -1.28
N GLN A 68 13.00 -7.12 -2.43
CA GLN A 68 14.16 -6.25 -2.64
C GLN A 68 13.75 -4.77 -2.60
N VAL A 69 12.56 -4.44 -3.09
CA VAL A 69 12.03 -3.08 -2.98
C VAL A 69 11.91 -2.68 -1.51
N ILE A 70 11.30 -3.54 -0.69
CA ILE A 70 11.14 -3.25 0.74
C ILE A 70 12.50 -3.17 1.44
N GLN A 71 13.40 -4.10 1.14
CA GLN A 71 14.75 -4.09 1.72
C GLN A 71 15.47 -2.78 1.45
N THR A 72 15.40 -2.30 0.20
CA THR A 72 16.02 -1.04 -0.19
C THR A 72 15.39 0.13 0.56
N MET A 73 14.06 0.15 0.66
CA MET A 73 13.36 1.19 1.42
C MET A 73 13.81 1.21 2.87
N ARG A 74 13.84 0.05 3.53
CA ARG A 74 14.16 -0.02 4.96
C ARG A 74 15.63 0.31 5.26
N ALA A 75 16.51 0.12 4.29
CA ALA A 75 17.93 0.46 4.42
C ALA A 75 18.19 1.94 4.15
N SER A 76 17.24 2.69 3.62
CA SER A 76 17.41 4.09 3.28
C SER A 76 16.83 5.00 4.35
N THR A 77 17.37 6.21 4.45
CA THR A 77 16.84 7.21 5.39
C THR A 77 15.49 7.75 4.93
N TRP A 78 15.26 7.80 3.62
CA TRP A 78 14.00 8.32 3.06
C TRP A 78 12.86 7.33 3.14
N GLY A 79 13.14 6.01 3.17
CA GLY A 79 12.10 4.99 3.03
C GLY A 79 11.87 4.11 4.25
N LYS A 80 12.65 4.28 5.33
CA LYS A 80 12.62 3.32 6.44
C LYS A 80 11.29 3.31 7.20
N ASN A 81 10.51 4.38 7.12
CA ASN A 81 9.24 4.49 7.85
C ASN A 81 8.02 4.54 6.93
N ILE A 82 8.20 4.43 5.62
CA ILE A 82 7.07 4.44 4.69
C ILE A 82 6.27 3.15 4.85
N LYS A 83 4.97 3.27 4.98
CA LYS A 83 4.07 2.12 5.14
C LYS A 83 3.96 1.33 3.85
N VAL A 84 3.95 0.00 3.98
CA VAL A 84 3.85 -0.91 2.84
C VAL A 84 2.71 -1.90 3.07
N LEU A 85 1.82 -2.00 2.10
CA LEU A 85 0.78 -3.03 2.05
C LEU A 85 1.13 -3.97 0.90
N VAL A 86 1.37 -5.24 1.23
CA VAL A 86 1.71 -6.25 0.22
C VAL A 86 0.43 -6.86 -0.33
N ILE A 87 0.28 -6.86 -1.66
CA ILE A 87 -0.84 -7.49 -2.37
C ILE A 87 -0.24 -8.40 -3.43
N SER A 88 -0.35 -9.70 -3.26
CA SER A 88 0.30 -10.66 -4.14
C SER A 88 -0.53 -11.92 -4.29
N ASN A 89 -0.32 -12.66 -5.40
CA ASN A 89 -0.92 -13.98 -5.55
C ASN A 89 -0.14 -15.07 -4.81
N LEU A 90 1.04 -14.76 -4.31
CA LEU A 90 1.81 -15.70 -3.50
C LEU A 90 1.15 -15.83 -2.13
N ASN A 91 0.94 -17.07 -1.65
CA ASN A 91 0.42 -17.27 -0.30
C ASN A 91 1.41 -16.76 0.73
N GLU A 92 0.91 -16.22 1.83
CA GLU A 92 1.76 -15.66 2.87
C GLU A 92 2.74 -16.69 3.43
N ALA A 93 2.32 -17.96 3.53
CA ALA A 93 3.18 -19.04 4.02
C ALA A 93 4.40 -19.27 3.11
N ASP A 94 4.28 -18.96 1.82
CA ASP A 94 5.34 -19.11 0.83
C ASP A 94 6.13 -17.83 0.60
N ALA A 95 5.71 -16.74 1.24
CA ALA A 95 6.39 -15.45 1.11
C ALA A 95 7.70 -15.46 1.89
N PRO A 96 8.66 -14.59 1.53
CA PRO A 96 9.92 -14.52 2.28
C PRO A 96 9.67 -14.22 3.75
N PRO A 97 10.26 -15.03 4.67
CA PRO A 97 10.07 -14.79 6.10
C PRO A 97 10.54 -13.42 6.57
N SER A 98 11.48 -12.80 5.84
CA SER A 98 12.02 -11.48 6.17
C SER A 98 10.99 -10.37 6.13
N LEU A 99 9.85 -10.55 5.42
CA LEU A 99 8.85 -9.50 5.29
C LEU A 99 8.35 -9.00 6.64
N ARG A 100 8.12 -9.89 7.57
CA ARG A 100 7.65 -9.51 8.91
C ARG A 100 8.65 -8.60 9.63
N SER A 101 9.94 -8.94 9.55
CA SER A 101 10.98 -8.12 10.17
C SER A 101 11.22 -6.81 9.43
N LEU A 102 10.90 -6.75 8.14
CA LEU A 102 11.00 -5.52 7.36
C LEU A 102 9.84 -4.55 7.66
N GLY A 103 8.78 -5.03 8.31
CA GLY A 103 7.66 -4.19 8.74
C GLY A 103 6.69 -3.85 7.62
N ILE A 104 5.70 -4.69 7.43
CA ILE A 104 4.60 -4.42 6.48
C ILE A 104 3.32 -4.21 7.28
N GLU A 105 2.39 -3.42 6.72
CA GLU A 105 1.11 -3.17 7.38
C GLU A 105 0.21 -4.41 7.33
N ASP A 106 0.19 -5.09 6.18
CA ASP A 106 -0.60 -6.32 6.03
C ASP A 106 -0.13 -7.05 4.78
N TYR A 107 -0.58 -8.29 4.64
CA TYR A 107 -0.33 -9.13 3.48
C TYR A 107 -1.66 -9.64 2.95
N VAL A 108 -1.97 -9.35 1.70
CA VAL A 108 -3.23 -9.72 1.08
C VAL A 108 -2.96 -10.59 -0.14
N VAL A 109 -3.67 -11.71 -0.24
CA VAL A 109 -3.60 -12.58 -1.42
C VAL A 109 -4.65 -12.10 -2.42
N LYS A 110 -4.20 -11.71 -3.62
CA LYS A 110 -5.06 -11.10 -4.66
C LYS A 110 -6.30 -11.95 -4.96
N MET A 111 -6.12 -13.27 -5.09
CA MET A 111 -7.20 -14.19 -5.45
C MET A 111 -8.33 -14.18 -4.43
N ASN A 112 -8.03 -13.89 -3.17
CA ASN A 112 -9.00 -13.92 -2.09
C ASN A 112 -9.61 -12.55 -1.82
N MET A 113 -9.16 -11.52 -2.52
CA MET A 113 -9.58 -10.15 -2.25
C MET A 113 -10.87 -9.81 -2.98
N GLN A 114 -11.83 -9.28 -2.26
CA GLN A 114 -13.07 -8.78 -2.83
C GLN A 114 -12.89 -7.36 -3.38
N ASN A 115 -13.81 -6.93 -4.26
CA ASN A 115 -13.65 -5.69 -5.01
C ASN A 115 -13.45 -4.45 -4.15
N ASP A 116 -14.12 -4.37 -2.99
CA ASP A 116 -14.03 -3.21 -2.10
C ASP A 116 -13.02 -3.37 -0.99
N GLN A 117 -12.33 -4.50 -0.92
CA GLN A 117 -11.43 -4.79 0.20
C GLN A 117 -10.20 -3.88 0.19
N ILE A 118 -9.69 -3.53 -1.01
CA ILE A 118 -8.56 -2.61 -1.13
C ILE A 118 -8.91 -1.26 -0.51
N ASP A 119 -10.13 -0.79 -0.76
CA ASP A 119 -10.60 0.49 -0.22
C ASP A 119 -10.59 0.49 1.30
N GLN A 120 -11.10 -0.59 1.89
CA GLN A 120 -11.17 -0.74 3.34
C GLN A 120 -9.80 -0.84 3.98
N LEU A 121 -8.90 -1.60 3.37
CA LEU A 121 -7.54 -1.78 3.87
C LEU A 121 -6.77 -0.45 3.84
N VAL A 122 -6.82 0.24 2.73
CA VAL A 122 -6.11 1.51 2.57
C VAL A 122 -6.67 2.56 3.52
N ASN A 123 -7.98 2.67 3.61
CA ASN A 123 -8.61 3.61 4.56
C ASN A 123 -8.25 3.27 6.00
N GLY A 124 -8.18 1.98 6.33
CA GLY A 124 -7.79 1.55 7.67
C GLY A 124 -6.35 1.93 8.03
N ILE A 125 -5.47 1.98 7.04
CA ILE A 125 -4.06 2.34 7.24
C ILE A 125 -3.88 3.87 7.26
N LEU A 126 -4.50 4.57 6.32
CA LEU A 126 -4.24 5.99 6.09
C LEU A 126 -5.24 6.93 6.78
N ARG A 127 -6.45 6.48 7.01
CA ARG A 127 -7.50 7.26 7.66
C ARG A 127 -8.18 6.41 8.73
N PRO A 128 -7.42 5.98 9.75
CA PRO A 128 -8.01 5.17 10.80
C PRO A 128 -9.14 5.95 11.47
N THR A 129 -10.29 5.30 11.62
CA THR A 129 -11.39 5.90 12.36
C THR A 129 -10.95 6.08 13.80
N VAL A 130 -11.32 7.24 14.36
CA VAL A 130 -11.11 7.45 15.79
C VAL A 130 -11.81 6.32 16.54
N GLN A 131 -11.10 5.66 17.45
CA GLN A 131 -11.70 4.64 18.28
C GLN A 131 -12.94 5.23 18.97
N PRO A 132 -14.11 4.57 18.84
CA PRO A 132 -15.30 5.12 19.47
C PRO A 132 -15.05 5.23 20.97
N ASN A 133 -15.38 6.39 21.53
CA ASN A 133 -15.38 6.54 22.98
C ASN A 133 -16.41 5.56 23.53
N PRO A 134 -16.05 4.65 24.45
CA PRO A 134 -17.00 3.68 24.98
C PRO A 134 -18.19 4.34 25.70
N ASN A 135 -18.07 5.62 26.05
CA ASN A 135 -19.14 6.38 26.69
C ASN A 135 -20.02 7.14 25.69
N GLN A 136 -19.79 6.98 24.39
CA GLN A 136 -20.60 7.62 23.36
C GLN A 136 -21.36 6.55 22.56
N PRO A 137 -22.58 6.88 22.10
CA PRO A 137 -23.33 5.95 21.26
C PRO A 137 -22.56 5.63 20.00
N GLN A 138 -22.56 4.35 19.63
CA GLN A 138 -21.96 3.93 18.38
C GLN A 138 -22.80 4.43 17.21
N PRO A 139 -22.17 4.84 16.08
CA PRO A 139 -22.93 5.15 14.89
C PRO A 139 -23.70 3.90 14.46
N GLN A 140 -24.97 4.08 14.16
CA GLN A 140 -25.77 2.99 13.63
C GLN A 140 -25.32 2.71 12.21
N ALA A 141 -25.13 1.43 11.90
CA ALA A 141 -24.73 1.04 10.56
C ALA A 141 -25.89 1.27 9.57
#